data_78e39f2a785f8753664342cebc2e441b
#
_entry.id   78e39f2a785f8753664342cebc2e441b
#
_cell.length_a   1.000
_cell.length_b   1.000
_cell.length_c   1.000
_cell.angle_alpha   90.00
_cell.angle_beta   90.00
_cell.angle_gamma   90.00
#
_symmetry.space_group_name_H-M   'P 1'
#
loop_
_entity.id
_entity.type
_entity.pdbx_description
1 polymer ?
#
loop_
_entity_poly.entity_id
_entity_poly.type
_entity_poly.pdbx_seq_one_letter_code
_entity_poly.pdbx_strand_id
1 'polypeptide(L)'
;MLRIGFALLGLLVSSLCFATQAATLSESSMSLLDNRFRVDPSIKQITFVIYRAENSKSVVLVRPDGRKYYSHRHPENVRWYQESAMDIISIDRPMPGPWQAVGKVTPKNKIELISHLKLSADVLPERLFQGEELKFTARLTSDDKPLVLRDFLDRVKLKVTFTKFVANEESLIKEARPVPIEIGEFADDGVDLDEKAGDGVFTVKLPISPEPGKYRVRITSGNGVFLRAQEQEVLVYPSPVELTFIQSRQPNQAHQVIFSGEQGMIAPGSMAAHIEHTDSGMPPSRLKVPPLQMRRVKLR
;
A
#
# COMPACT_ATOMS: atom_id res chain seq x y z
N MET A 1 4.50 27.35 -87.09
CA MET A 1 4.86 27.89 -85.73
C MET A 1 4.43 26.89 -84.69
N LEU A 2 5.38 26.15 -84.14
CA LEU A 2 5.16 25.01 -83.22
C LEU A 2 5.29 25.51 -81.78
N ARG A 3 4.26 25.35 -80.95
CA ARG A 3 4.33 25.61 -79.55
C ARG A 3 4.36 24.27 -78.81
N ILE A 4 5.50 24.00 -78.23
CA ILE A 4 5.76 22.83 -77.39
C ILE A 4 5.32 23.17 -75.99
N GLY A 5 4.29 22.45 -75.46
CA GLY A 5 3.87 22.54 -74.08
C GLY A 5 4.59 21.49 -73.21
N PHE A 6 5.38 21.93 -72.25
CA PHE A 6 6.00 21.07 -71.25
C PHE A 6 4.97 20.68 -70.19
N ALA A 7 4.63 19.41 -70.13
CA ALA A 7 3.87 18.83 -69.01
C ALA A 7 4.84 18.43 -67.90
N LEU A 8 4.77 19.12 -66.76
CA LEU A 8 5.50 18.79 -65.55
C LEU A 8 4.76 17.67 -64.81
N LEU A 9 5.29 16.46 -64.87
CA LEU A 9 4.76 15.30 -64.11
C LEU A 9 5.32 15.37 -62.69
N GLY A 10 4.53 15.84 -61.76
CA GLY A 10 4.86 15.84 -60.35
C GLY A 10 4.72 14.45 -59.72
N LEU A 11 5.83 13.83 -59.42
CA LEU A 11 5.89 12.55 -58.71
C LEU A 11 5.60 12.77 -57.22
N LEU A 12 4.39 12.48 -56.78
CA LEU A 12 4.00 12.48 -55.38
C LEU A 12 4.50 11.18 -54.75
N VAL A 13 5.65 11.23 -54.09
CA VAL A 13 6.15 10.12 -53.27
C VAL A 13 5.39 10.17 -51.93
N SER A 14 4.32 9.38 -51.82
CA SER A 14 3.63 9.13 -50.55
C SER A 14 4.52 8.25 -49.70
N SER A 15 5.22 8.86 -48.76
CA SER A 15 5.95 8.13 -47.72
C SER A 15 4.91 7.50 -46.76
N LEU A 16 4.58 6.23 -46.98
CA LEU A 16 3.86 5.43 -45.98
C LEU A 16 4.81 5.16 -44.81
N CYS A 17 4.69 5.99 -43.79
CA CYS A 17 5.23 5.66 -42.48
C CYS A 17 4.43 4.47 -41.92
N PHE A 18 4.91 3.25 -42.09
CA PHE A 18 4.46 2.13 -41.30
C PHE A 18 4.96 2.36 -39.88
N ALA A 19 4.10 2.91 -39.04
CA ALA A 19 4.27 2.85 -37.59
C ALA A 19 4.16 1.36 -37.20
N THR A 20 5.30 0.69 -37.11
CA THR A 20 5.41 -0.57 -36.39
C THR A 20 5.04 -0.28 -34.93
N GLN A 21 3.78 -0.51 -34.61
CA GLN A 21 3.39 -0.69 -33.21
C GLN A 21 4.11 -1.95 -32.73
N ALA A 22 5.27 -1.76 -32.14
CA ALA A 22 5.84 -2.77 -31.26
C ALA A 22 4.80 -2.99 -30.17
N ALA A 23 4.04 -4.07 -30.31
CA ALA A 23 3.23 -4.58 -29.23
C ALA A 23 4.22 -4.88 -28.09
N THR A 24 4.33 -3.96 -27.14
CA THR A 24 4.96 -4.23 -25.86
C THR A 24 4.06 -5.25 -25.17
N LEU A 25 4.36 -6.53 -25.41
CA LEU A 25 3.84 -7.62 -24.61
C LEU A 25 4.20 -7.26 -23.19
N SER A 26 3.18 -7.03 -22.37
CA SER A 26 3.36 -6.90 -20.94
C SER A 26 4.09 -8.15 -20.47
N GLU A 27 5.36 -8.03 -20.07
CA GLU A 27 6.19 -9.15 -19.62
C GLU A 27 5.60 -9.88 -18.40
N SER A 28 4.52 -9.36 -17.82
CA SER A 28 3.83 -9.94 -16.67
C SER A 28 2.83 -11.05 -16.99
N SER A 29 2.43 -11.24 -18.27
CA SER A 29 1.55 -12.34 -18.65
C SER A 29 2.11 -13.11 -19.83
N MET A 30 3.11 -13.94 -19.59
CA MET A 30 3.54 -14.93 -20.58
C MET A 30 2.53 -16.07 -20.57
N SER A 31 1.76 -16.22 -21.65
CA SER A 31 1.03 -17.45 -21.95
C SER A 31 2.07 -18.54 -22.19
N LEU A 32 2.25 -19.42 -21.22
CA LEU A 32 3.27 -20.45 -21.26
C LEU A 32 2.75 -21.66 -22.06
N LEU A 33 3.22 -21.78 -23.27
CA LEU A 33 3.33 -23.09 -23.91
C LEU A 33 4.23 -23.95 -23.01
N ASP A 34 3.67 -25.04 -22.46
CA ASP A 34 4.37 -26.04 -21.62
C ASP A 34 4.81 -25.63 -20.21
N ASN A 35 4.18 -24.65 -19.57
CA ASN A 35 4.51 -24.25 -18.20
C ASN A 35 6.00 -23.95 -17.95
N ARG A 36 6.71 -23.47 -18.99
CA ARG A 36 8.11 -23.06 -18.95
C ARG A 36 8.22 -21.55 -19.00
N PHE A 37 9.16 -21.01 -18.26
CA PHE A 37 9.46 -19.58 -18.23
C PHE A 37 10.96 -19.38 -18.03
N ARG A 38 11.48 -18.26 -18.49
CA ARG A 38 12.89 -17.94 -18.40
C ARG A 38 13.09 -16.81 -17.38
N VAL A 39 13.97 -17.04 -16.42
CA VAL A 39 14.40 -16.05 -15.46
C VAL A 39 15.65 -15.35 -15.97
N ASP A 40 15.61 -14.02 -16.06
CA ASP A 40 16.73 -13.20 -16.46
C ASP A 40 17.77 -13.07 -15.32
N PRO A 41 19.07 -12.99 -15.63
CA PRO A 41 20.13 -12.81 -14.63
C PRO A 41 20.00 -11.55 -13.75
N SER A 42 19.32 -10.51 -14.23
CA SER A 42 19.11 -9.27 -13.48
C SER A 42 18.12 -9.39 -12.33
N ILE A 43 17.29 -10.44 -12.35
CA ILE A 43 16.21 -10.63 -11.39
C ILE A 43 16.78 -11.09 -10.05
N LYS A 44 16.64 -10.25 -9.02
CA LYS A 44 17.08 -10.53 -7.65
C LYS A 44 16.06 -11.32 -6.84
N GLN A 45 14.78 -11.16 -7.11
CA GLN A 45 13.69 -11.90 -6.51
C GLN A 45 12.57 -12.08 -7.54
N ILE A 46 11.96 -13.25 -7.57
CA ILE A 46 10.82 -13.55 -8.43
C ILE A 46 9.72 -14.21 -7.60
N THR A 47 8.49 -13.88 -7.90
CA THR A 47 7.31 -14.56 -7.35
C THR A 47 6.49 -15.15 -8.49
N PHE A 48 6.20 -16.43 -8.38
CA PHE A 48 5.32 -17.15 -9.29
C PHE A 48 3.95 -17.29 -8.66
N VAL A 49 2.92 -16.86 -9.35
CA VAL A 49 1.53 -17.14 -9.00
C VAL A 49 1.02 -18.18 -10.00
N ILE A 50 0.82 -19.40 -9.54
CA ILE A 50 0.51 -20.55 -10.38
C ILE A 50 -0.89 -21.04 -10.04
N TYR A 51 -1.82 -20.85 -10.97
CA TYR A 51 -3.18 -21.34 -10.82
C TYR A 51 -3.24 -22.81 -11.21
N ARG A 52 -3.94 -23.61 -10.42
CA ARG A 52 -4.09 -25.06 -10.57
C ARG A 52 -5.56 -25.45 -10.63
N ALA A 53 -5.83 -26.68 -11.08
CA ALA A 53 -7.14 -27.27 -10.87
C ALA A 53 -7.45 -27.31 -9.37
N GLU A 54 -8.66 -26.97 -9.00
CA GLU A 54 -9.12 -26.96 -7.61
C GLU A 54 -8.86 -28.31 -6.93
N ASN A 55 -8.39 -28.28 -5.69
CA ASN A 55 -8.02 -29.45 -4.90
C ASN A 55 -6.94 -30.35 -5.54
N SER A 56 -6.21 -29.86 -6.56
CA SER A 56 -5.08 -30.59 -7.09
C SER A 56 -3.86 -30.48 -6.17
N LYS A 57 -2.90 -31.40 -6.33
CA LYS A 57 -1.61 -31.30 -5.61
C LYS A 57 -0.85 -30.07 -6.06
N SER A 58 -0.07 -29.49 -5.14
CA SER A 58 0.87 -28.41 -5.42
C SER A 58 1.79 -28.77 -6.58
N VAL A 59 2.20 -27.77 -7.36
CA VAL A 59 3.12 -27.98 -8.48
C VAL A 59 4.50 -28.44 -7.99
N VAL A 60 5.25 -29.03 -8.91
CA VAL A 60 6.69 -29.26 -8.75
C VAL A 60 7.41 -28.22 -9.60
N LEU A 61 8.28 -27.43 -8.98
CA LEU A 61 9.05 -26.42 -9.69
C LEU A 61 10.40 -27.01 -10.08
N VAL A 62 10.68 -27.06 -11.38
CA VAL A 62 11.92 -27.59 -11.95
C VAL A 62 12.83 -26.42 -12.31
N ARG A 63 14.04 -26.44 -11.78
CA ARG A 63 15.10 -25.46 -11.99
C ARG A 63 15.82 -25.64 -13.32
N PRO A 64 16.58 -24.62 -13.80
CA PRO A 64 17.42 -24.72 -14.97
C PRO A 64 18.43 -25.87 -14.94
N ASP A 65 18.90 -26.25 -13.76
CA ASP A 65 19.84 -27.39 -13.54
C ASP A 65 19.13 -28.75 -13.37
N GLY A 66 17.82 -28.82 -13.58
CA GLY A 66 17.02 -30.04 -13.45
C GLY A 66 16.62 -30.44 -12.04
N ARG A 67 17.12 -29.75 -11.00
CA ARG A 67 16.70 -30.01 -9.61
C ARG A 67 15.26 -29.58 -9.41
N LYS A 68 14.58 -30.23 -8.45
CA LYS A 68 13.15 -30.04 -8.20
C LYS A 68 12.91 -29.46 -6.82
N TYR A 69 12.00 -28.48 -6.74
CA TYR A 69 11.45 -27.96 -5.50
C TYR A 69 10.01 -28.41 -5.33
N TYR A 70 9.63 -28.67 -4.10
CA TYR A 70 8.30 -29.12 -3.68
C TYR A 70 7.79 -28.20 -2.58
N SER A 71 6.50 -28.07 -2.42
CA SER A 71 5.90 -27.21 -1.38
C SER A 71 6.37 -27.56 0.04
N HIS A 72 6.70 -28.82 0.31
CA HIS A 72 7.19 -29.33 1.59
C HIS A 72 8.70 -29.52 1.64
N ARG A 73 9.43 -29.32 0.52
CA ARG A 73 10.89 -29.54 0.43
C ARG A 73 11.51 -28.59 -0.57
N HIS A 74 12.02 -27.49 -0.06
CA HIS A 74 12.74 -26.45 -0.79
C HIS A 74 13.78 -25.80 0.13
N PRO A 75 14.78 -25.05 -0.40
CA PRO A 75 15.75 -24.32 0.41
C PRO A 75 15.13 -23.07 1.05
N GLU A 76 15.83 -22.49 2.04
CA GLU A 76 15.38 -21.34 2.81
C GLU A 76 15.13 -20.07 1.97
N ASN A 77 15.83 -19.93 0.83
CA ASN A 77 15.61 -18.82 -0.09
C ASN A 77 14.35 -18.96 -0.96
N VAL A 78 13.56 -20.01 -0.74
CA VAL A 78 12.26 -20.25 -1.39
C VAL A 78 11.18 -20.21 -0.32
N ARG A 79 10.16 -19.40 -0.54
CA ARG A 79 8.96 -19.35 0.29
C ARG A 79 7.79 -19.83 -0.54
N TRP A 80 7.01 -20.74 0.01
CA TRP A 80 5.91 -21.37 -0.70
C TRP A 80 4.62 -21.27 0.10
N TYR A 81 3.62 -20.67 -0.52
CA TYR A 81 2.27 -20.62 0.00
C TYR A 81 1.34 -21.38 -0.91
N GLN A 82 0.56 -22.31 -0.35
CA GLN A 82 -0.32 -23.22 -1.09
C GLN A 82 -1.76 -23.02 -0.67
N GLU A 83 -2.64 -22.87 -1.66
CA GLU A 83 -4.10 -22.93 -1.51
C GLU A 83 -4.71 -24.06 -2.32
N SER A 84 -6.07 -24.20 -2.26
CA SER A 84 -6.80 -25.27 -2.99
C SER A 84 -6.56 -25.25 -4.50
N ALA A 85 -6.49 -24.06 -5.10
CA ALA A 85 -6.39 -23.84 -6.54
C ALA A 85 -5.17 -23.02 -6.98
N MET A 86 -4.26 -22.70 -6.06
CA MET A 86 -3.16 -21.79 -6.37
C MET A 86 -1.92 -22.10 -5.53
N ASP A 87 -0.73 -21.90 -6.12
CA ASP A 87 0.54 -21.84 -5.43
C ASP A 87 1.16 -20.46 -5.65
N ILE A 88 1.63 -19.81 -4.58
CA ILE A 88 2.44 -18.61 -4.65
C ILE A 88 3.84 -18.96 -4.15
N ILE A 89 4.84 -18.79 -5.03
CA ILE A 89 6.21 -19.23 -4.76
C ILE A 89 7.15 -18.04 -4.96
N SER A 90 7.81 -17.59 -3.91
CA SER A 90 8.80 -16.52 -3.98
C SER A 90 10.21 -17.08 -3.81
N ILE A 91 11.10 -16.70 -4.71
CA ILE A 91 12.49 -17.15 -4.74
C ILE A 91 13.42 -15.93 -4.70
N ASP A 92 14.24 -15.85 -3.66
CA ASP A 92 15.29 -14.85 -3.55
C ASP A 92 16.53 -15.34 -4.31
N ARG A 93 17.11 -14.49 -5.14
CA ARG A 93 18.26 -14.80 -6.00
C ARG A 93 18.04 -16.08 -6.81
N PRO A 94 17.01 -16.10 -7.68
CA PRO A 94 16.70 -17.27 -8.47
C PRO A 94 17.84 -17.57 -9.44
N MET A 95 18.02 -18.84 -9.74
CA MET A 95 18.97 -19.26 -10.78
C MET A 95 18.50 -18.74 -12.14
N PRO A 96 19.35 -18.02 -12.91
CA PRO A 96 18.98 -17.60 -14.27
C PRO A 96 18.78 -18.81 -15.19
N GLY A 97 17.85 -18.66 -16.14
CA GLY A 97 17.60 -19.70 -17.13
C GLY A 97 16.17 -20.22 -17.14
N PRO A 98 15.93 -21.35 -17.84
CA PRO A 98 14.59 -21.91 -18.01
C PRO A 98 14.13 -22.64 -16.74
N TRP A 99 12.97 -22.26 -16.23
CA TRP A 99 12.25 -22.93 -15.17
C TRP A 99 10.98 -23.60 -15.73
N GLN A 100 10.47 -24.59 -15.05
CA GLN A 100 9.23 -25.26 -15.43
C GLN A 100 8.39 -25.56 -14.19
N ALA A 101 7.10 -25.25 -14.24
CA ALA A 101 6.12 -25.69 -13.27
C ALA A 101 5.39 -26.93 -13.79
N VAL A 102 5.51 -28.05 -13.05
CA VAL A 102 4.89 -29.32 -13.41
C VAL A 102 3.76 -29.63 -12.44
N GLY A 103 2.54 -29.81 -12.95
CA GLY A 103 1.35 -30.10 -12.15
C GLY A 103 0.12 -30.27 -13.02
N LYS A 104 -1.05 -30.47 -12.38
CA LYS A 104 -2.35 -30.42 -13.08
C LYS A 104 -2.72 -28.99 -13.41
N VAL A 105 -1.94 -28.40 -14.31
CA VAL A 105 -2.13 -27.06 -14.83
C VAL A 105 -3.15 -27.19 -15.95
N THR A 106 -4.33 -26.57 -15.79
CA THR A 106 -5.33 -26.61 -16.88
C THR A 106 -5.03 -25.50 -17.90
N PRO A 107 -5.58 -25.53 -19.12
CA PRO A 107 -5.35 -24.48 -20.13
C PRO A 107 -5.77 -23.07 -19.68
N LYS A 108 -6.57 -22.95 -18.64
CA LYS A 108 -6.95 -21.69 -17.99
C LYS A 108 -5.94 -21.23 -16.93
N ASN A 109 -4.94 -22.05 -16.61
CA ASN A 109 -3.97 -21.73 -15.57
C ASN A 109 -2.91 -20.81 -16.11
N LYS A 110 -2.80 -19.67 -15.49
CA LYS A 110 -1.75 -18.69 -15.77
C LYS A 110 -0.65 -18.90 -14.76
N ILE A 111 0.59 -18.78 -15.20
CA ILE A 111 1.71 -18.45 -14.32
C ILE A 111 1.94 -16.98 -14.49
N GLU A 112 1.77 -16.23 -13.45
CA GLU A 112 2.08 -14.81 -13.44
C GLU A 112 3.40 -14.61 -12.73
N LEU A 113 4.27 -13.82 -13.35
CA LEU A 113 5.59 -13.51 -12.84
C LEU A 113 5.56 -12.11 -12.23
N ILE A 114 5.91 -12.02 -10.96
CA ILE A 114 6.08 -10.76 -10.27
C ILE A 114 7.57 -10.59 -10.01
N SER A 115 8.20 -9.69 -10.72
CA SER A 115 9.60 -9.33 -10.54
C SER A 115 9.73 -7.89 -10.07
N HIS A 116 10.86 -7.55 -9.46
CA HIS A 116 11.14 -6.18 -8.99
C HIS A 116 9.98 -5.54 -8.21
N LEU A 117 9.34 -6.34 -7.34
CA LEU A 117 8.24 -5.87 -6.49
C LEU A 117 8.76 -4.79 -5.52
N LYS A 118 8.16 -3.61 -5.57
CA LYS A 118 8.49 -2.47 -4.72
C LYS A 118 7.25 -2.00 -3.96
N LEU A 119 7.47 -1.54 -2.74
CA LEU A 119 6.50 -0.77 -1.97
C LEU A 119 6.95 0.69 -1.99
N SER A 120 6.06 1.59 -2.38
CA SER A 120 6.20 3.03 -2.21
C SER A 120 5.02 3.55 -1.41
N ALA A 121 5.26 4.40 -0.43
CA ALA A 121 4.23 5.08 0.33
C ALA A 121 4.44 6.59 0.25
N ASP A 122 3.35 7.34 0.40
CA ASP A 122 3.43 8.79 0.52
C ASP A 122 4.31 9.14 1.72
N VAL A 123 5.05 10.23 1.60
CA VAL A 123 5.90 10.72 2.69
C VAL A 123 5.01 11.25 3.79
N LEU A 124 5.13 10.69 4.99
CA LEU A 124 4.40 11.17 6.15
C LEU A 124 4.95 12.54 6.57
N PRO A 125 4.13 13.43 7.12
CA PRO A 125 4.61 14.66 7.74
C PRO A 125 5.65 14.34 8.82
N GLU A 126 6.72 15.13 8.88
CA GLU A 126 7.75 14.96 9.92
C GLU A 126 7.20 15.21 11.33
N ARG A 127 6.11 16.00 11.42
CA ARG A 127 5.41 16.35 12.65
C ARG A 127 3.99 15.83 12.60
N LEU A 128 3.66 14.98 13.54
CA LEU A 128 2.33 14.41 13.73
C LEU A 128 1.81 14.85 15.09
N PHE A 129 0.49 14.88 15.26
CA PHE A 129 -0.11 15.24 16.53
C PHE A 129 -0.90 14.05 17.10
N GLN A 130 -0.73 13.81 18.40
CA GLN A 130 -1.50 12.77 19.09
C GLN A 130 -3.00 13.06 18.95
N GLY A 131 -3.76 12.04 18.58
CA GLY A 131 -5.21 12.13 18.37
C GLY A 131 -5.63 12.60 16.98
N GLU A 132 -4.70 12.96 16.10
CA GLU A 132 -5.05 13.23 14.69
C GLU A 132 -5.23 11.92 13.89
N GLU A 133 -5.87 12.05 12.76
CA GLU A 133 -6.08 10.99 11.79
C GLU A 133 -5.47 11.41 10.45
N LEU A 134 -4.46 10.67 10.03
CA LEU A 134 -3.73 10.94 8.79
C LEU A 134 -4.20 10.00 7.68
N LYS A 135 -4.54 10.55 6.51
CA LYS A 135 -4.77 9.79 5.29
C LYS A 135 -3.50 9.82 4.43
N PHE A 136 -3.03 8.65 4.02
CA PHE A 136 -1.95 8.52 3.02
C PHE A 136 -2.16 7.28 2.16
N THR A 137 -1.44 7.20 1.04
CA THR A 137 -1.49 6.04 0.16
C THR A 137 -0.17 5.30 0.11
N ALA A 138 -0.26 3.99 -0.08
CA ALA A 138 0.88 3.13 -0.38
C ALA A 138 0.58 2.28 -1.62
N ARG A 139 1.60 1.97 -2.42
CA ARG A 139 1.44 1.29 -3.70
C ARG A 139 2.44 0.16 -3.84
N LEU A 140 1.97 -0.96 -4.38
CA LEU A 140 2.82 -2.03 -4.87
C LEU A 140 3.01 -1.88 -6.39
N THR A 141 4.25 -1.94 -6.81
CA THR A 141 4.61 -1.95 -8.23
C THR A 141 5.45 -3.17 -8.56
N SER A 142 5.30 -3.69 -9.77
CA SER A 142 6.15 -4.71 -10.37
C SER A 142 6.74 -4.15 -11.65
N ASP A 143 8.06 -4.15 -11.78
CA ASP A 143 8.77 -3.51 -12.90
C ASP A 143 8.33 -2.06 -13.15
N ASP A 144 8.21 -1.29 -12.07
CA ASP A 144 7.77 0.11 -12.02
C ASP A 144 6.35 0.37 -12.57
N LYS A 145 5.56 -0.68 -12.79
CA LYS A 145 4.14 -0.59 -13.17
C LYS A 145 3.25 -0.96 -11.98
N PRO A 146 2.05 -0.38 -11.87
CA PRO A 146 1.09 -0.79 -10.84
C PRO A 146 0.84 -2.30 -10.88
N LEU A 147 0.90 -2.93 -9.72
CA LEU A 147 0.56 -4.35 -9.60
C LEU A 147 -0.96 -4.47 -9.46
N VAL A 148 -1.62 -5.00 -10.49
CA VAL A 148 -3.09 -5.12 -10.55
C VAL A 148 -3.57 -6.57 -10.52
N LEU A 149 -2.73 -7.47 -10.02
CA LEU A 149 -3.06 -8.88 -9.89
C LEU A 149 -3.94 -9.13 -8.67
N ARG A 150 -5.25 -9.11 -8.86
CA ARG A 150 -6.24 -9.16 -7.78
C ARG A 150 -6.05 -10.36 -6.86
N ASP A 151 -5.98 -11.57 -7.42
CA ASP A 151 -5.83 -12.80 -6.62
C ASP A 151 -4.56 -12.81 -5.74
N PHE A 152 -3.54 -12.06 -6.14
CA PHE A 152 -2.35 -11.85 -5.33
C PHE A 152 -2.57 -10.76 -4.28
N LEU A 153 -3.17 -9.62 -4.69
CA LEU A 153 -3.41 -8.45 -3.83
C LEU A 153 -4.39 -8.76 -2.69
N ASP A 154 -5.42 -9.56 -2.93
CA ASP A 154 -6.38 -10.00 -1.90
C ASP A 154 -5.70 -10.69 -0.69
N ARG A 155 -4.46 -11.14 -0.84
CA ARG A 155 -3.65 -11.80 0.21
C ARG A 155 -2.56 -10.92 0.78
N VAL A 156 -2.46 -9.70 0.31
CA VAL A 156 -1.45 -8.74 0.75
C VAL A 156 -2.05 -7.87 1.84
N LYS A 157 -1.29 -7.69 2.91
CA LYS A 157 -1.64 -6.78 3.99
C LYS A 157 -0.58 -5.68 4.09
N LEU A 158 -1.05 -4.48 4.32
CA LEU A 158 -0.22 -3.34 4.66
C LEU A 158 -0.31 -3.13 6.17
N LYS A 159 0.83 -3.10 6.85
CA LYS A 159 0.92 -2.84 8.29
C LYS A 159 1.72 -1.58 8.55
N VAL A 160 1.25 -0.79 9.51
CA VAL A 160 1.94 0.40 9.97
C VAL A 160 2.31 0.22 11.44
N THR A 161 3.60 0.34 11.74
CA THR A 161 4.12 0.22 13.10
C THR A 161 4.94 1.44 13.47
N PHE A 162 4.82 1.87 14.73
CA PHE A 162 5.62 2.92 15.34
C PHE A 162 6.56 2.31 16.36
N THR A 163 7.85 2.54 16.21
CA THR A 163 8.87 2.12 17.18
C THR A 163 9.50 3.37 17.77
N LYS A 164 9.44 3.51 19.10
CA LYS A 164 10.03 4.66 19.78
C LYS A 164 11.53 4.74 19.47
N PHE A 165 11.99 5.90 19.06
CA PHE A 165 13.40 6.10 18.72
C PHE A 165 14.25 6.10 20.00
N VAL A 166 15.25 5.26 20.03
CA VAL A 166 16.27 5.22 21.08
C VAL A 166 17.64 5.30 20.42
N ALA A 167 18.46 6.23 20.87
CA ALA A 167 19.83 6.30 20.41
C ALA A 167 20.61 5.04 20.80
N ASN A 168 21.41 4.51 19.86
CA ASN A 168 22.23 3.30 20.07
C ASN A 168 21.39 2.03 20.41
N GLU A 169 20.21 1.89 19.81
CA GLU A 169 19.32 0.73 19.98
C GLU A 169 20.06 -0.61 19.80
N GLU A 170 21.03 -0.65 18.87
CA GLU A 170 21.82 -1.86 18.59
C GLU A 170 22.67 -2.31 19.80
N SER A 171 23.08 -1.39 20.67
CA SER A 171 23.84 -1.69 21.89
C SER A 171 22.97 -2.20 23.04
N LEU A 172 21.65 -2.09 22.93
CA LEU A 172 20.73 -2.56 23.95
C LEU A 172 20.55 -4.07 23.87
N ILE A 173 20.44 -4.70 25.02
CA ILE A 173 19.98 -6.09 25.11
C ILE A 173 18.57 -6.19 24.51
N LYS A 174 18.20 -7.35 24.00
CA LYS A 174 16.95 -7.56 23.25
C LYS A 174 15.72 -7.12 24.04
N GLU A 175 15.71 -7.38 25.33
CA GLU A 175 14.60 -7.09 26.25
C GLU A 175 14.45 -5.59 26.55
N ALA A 176 15.51 -4.80 26.35
CA ALA A 176 15.51 -3.34 26.55
C ALA A 176 15.23 -2.55 25.28
N ARG A 177 15.13 -3.22 24.15
CA ARG A 177 14.80 -2.56 22.87
C ARG A 177 13.36 -2.14 22.83
N PRO A 178 13.04 -0.98 22.24
CA PRO A 178 11.64 -0.53 22.13
C PRO A 178 10.82 -1.53 21.31
N VAL A 179 9.63 -1.83 21.85
CA VAL A 179 8.68 -2.73 21.18
C VAL A 179 7.91 -1.93 20.13
N PRO A 180 7.80 -2.42 18.89
CA PRO A 180 6.95 -1.81 17.87
C PRO A 180 5.48 -1.79 18.30
N ILE A 181 4.83 -0.65 18.15
CA ILE A 181 3.39 -0.48 18.36
C ILE A 181 2.72 -0.62 17.01
N GLU A 182 1.90 -1.64 16.82
CA GLU A 182 1.09 -1.80 15.61
C GLU A 182 -0.09 -0.82 15.68
N ILE A 183 -0.19 0.07 14.69
CA ILE A 183 -1.27 1.06 14.62
C ILE A 183 -2.44 0.52 13.81
N GLY A 184 -2.18 -0.25 12.77
CA GLY A 184 -3.22 -0.88 11.99
C GLY A 184 -2.70 -1.77 10.88
N GLU A 185 -3.63 -2.58 10.38
CA GLU A 185 -3.48 -3.44 9.20
C GLU A 185 -4.54 -3.05 8.17
N PHE A 186 -4.13 -2.87 6.91
CA PHE A 186 -4.96 -2.35 5.82
C PHE A 186 -4.88 -3.30 4.63
N ALA A 187 -5.96 -3.36 3.85
CA ALA A 187 -6.07 -4.16 2.65
C ALA A 187 -6.40 -3.27 1.44
N ASP A 188 -6.18 -3.80 0.24
CA ASP A 188 -6.62 -3.23 -1.03
C ASP A 188 -7.92 -3.93 -1.41
N ASP A 189 -9.02 -3.62 -0.68
CA ASP A 189 -10.29 -4.33 -0.74
C ASP A 189 -11.49 -3.44 -1.10
N GLY A 190 -11.26 -2.14 -1.29
CA GLY A 190 -12.31 -1.16 -1.60
C GLY A 190 -13.19 -0.81 -0.41
N VAL A 191 -12.74 -1.08 0.82
CA VAL A 191 -13.47 -0.77 2.06
C VAL A 191 -12.85 0.45 2.74
N ASP A 192 -13.62 1.12 3.59
CA ASP A 192 -13.27 2.33 4.31
C ASP A 192 -12.85 3.49 3.38
N LEU A 193 -11.58 3.86 3.38
CA LEU A 193 -11.03 4.92 2.52
C LEU A 193 -10.42 4.38 1.22
N ASP A 194 -10.34 3.05 1.07
CA ASP A 194 -9.86 2.45 -0.16
C ASP A 194 -10.89 2.62 -1.28
N GLU A 195 -10.49 3.30 -2.35
CA GLU A 195 -11.43 3.71 -3.40
C GLU A 195 -11.76 2.57 -4.37
N LYS A 196 -10.85 1.60 -4.51
CA LYS A 196 -11.00 0.55 -5.51
C LYS A 196 -10.20 -0.70 -5.18
N ALA A 197 -10.89 -1.79 -4.91
CA ALA A 197 -10.29 -3.08 -4.63
C ALA A 197 -9.39 -3.61 -5.76
N GLY A 198 -8.22 -4.11 -5.41
CA GLY A 198 -7.32 -4.85 -6.29
C GLY A 198 -6.64 -3.98 -7.37
N ASP A 199 -6.41 -2.70 -7.10
CA ASP A 199 -5.70 -1.81 -8.01
C ASP A 199 -4.23 -1.55 -7.62
N GLY A 200 -3.78 -2.16 -6.53
CA GLY A 200 -2.42 -2.05 -6.01
C GLY A 200 -2.17 -0.78 -5.19
N VAL A 201 -3.23 -0.02 -4.87
CA VAL A 201 -3.17 1.18 -4.04
C VAL A 201 -3.88 0.93 -2.73
N PHE A 202 -3.12 0.96 -1.64
CA PHE A 202 -3.67 0.86 -0.29
C PHE A 202 -3.92 2.27 0.22
N THR A 203 -5.15 2.61 0.56
CA THR A 203 -5.45 3.87 1.23
C THR A 203 -5.54 3.66 2.73
N VAL A 204 -4.68 4.34 3.45
CA VAL A 204 -4.50 4.18 4.89
C VAL A 204 -5.15 5.33 5.63
N LYS A 205 -6.01 5.00 6.57
CA LYS A 205 -6.54 5.87 7.60
C LYS A 205 -5.77 5.60 8.90
N LEU A 206 -4.76 6.41 9.18
CA LEU A 206 -3.81 6.19 10.26
C LEU A 206 -4.16 7.05 11.49
N PRO A 207 -4.71 6.48 12.56
CA PRO A 207 -4.88 7.20 13.82
C PRO A 207 -3.53 7.35 14.52
N ILE A 208 -3.16 8.56 14.91
CA ILE A 208 -1.92 8.83 15.65
C ILE A 208 -2.19 8.66 17.14
N SER A 209 -2.10 7.42 17.60
CA SER A 209 -2.32 7.05 19.00
C SER A 209 -1.06 7.03 19.89
N PRO A 210 0.19 6.92 19.35
CA PRO A 210 1.38 6.90 20.19
C PRO A 210 1.54 8.17 21.04
N GLU A 211 2.17 8.00 22.21
CA GLU A 211 2.52 9.13 23.07
C GLU A 211 3.50 10.09 22.39
N PRO A 212 3.56 11.36 22.81
CA PRO A 212 4.51 12.31 22.28
C PRO A 212 5.96 11.81 22.35
N GLY A 213 6.71 11.99 21.26
CA GLY A 213 8.09 11.54 21.16
C GLY A 213 8.56 11.32 19.73
N LYS A 214 9.83 10.96 19.57
CA LYS A 214 10.41 10.61 18.29
C LYS A 214 10.19 9.12 17.99
N TYR A 215 9.75 8.81 16.78
CA TYR A 215 9.44 7.46 16.34
C TYR A 215 10.06 7.15 14.98
N ARG A 216 10.40 5.89 14.79
CA ARG A 216 10.61 5.28 13.48
C ARG A 216 9.30 4.61 13.07
N VAL A 217 8.67 5.13 12.02
CA VAL A 217 7.48 4.54 11.41
C VAL A 217 7.93 3.56 10.34
N ARG A 218 7.44 2.34 10.42
CA ARG A 218 7.69 1.31 9.42
C ARG A 218 6.37 0.91 8.78
N ILE A 219 6.31 1.10 7.47
CA ILE A 219 5.21 0.68 6.60
C ILE A 219 5.66 -0.60 5.92
N THR A 220 4.96 -1.69 6.14
CA THR A 220 5.29 -2.98 5.56
C THR A 220 4.13 -3.48 4.72
N SER A 221 4.44 -4.03 3.55
CA SER A 221 3.47 -4.74 2.73
C SER A 221 3.97 -6.15 2.48
N GLY A 222 3.10 -7.13 2.69
CA GLY A 222 3.52 -8.51 2.53
C GLY A 222 2.40 -9.52 2.74
N ASN A 223 2.80 -10.75 2.52
CA ASN A 223 2.03 -11.96 2.83
C ASN A 223 3.02 -13.06 3.27
N GLY A 224 2.61 -14.33 3.27
CA GLY A 224 3.47 -15.45 3.66
C GLY A 224 4.71 -15.67 2.79
N VAL A 225 4.81 -15.05 1.60
CA VAL A 225 5.87 -15.32 0.61
C VAL A 225 6.76 -14.14 0.29
N PHE A 226 6.34 -12.91 0.59
CA PHE A 226 7.17 -11.71 0.41
C PHE A 226 6.94 -10.71 1.53
N LEU A 227 7.88 -9.80 1.70
CA LEU A 227 7.79 -8.65 2.58
C LEU A 227 8.54 -7.48 1.94
N ARG A 228 7.91 -6.31 1.90
CA ARG A 228 8.52 -5.03 1.55
C ARG A 228 8.28 -4.06 2.68
N ALA A 229 9.25 -3.18 2.91
CA ALA A 229 9.17 -2.20 3.97
C ALA A 229 9.71 -0.85 3.50
N GLN A 230 9.09 0.21 4.01
CA GLN A 230 9.58 1.57 3.95
C GLN A 230 9.62 2.12 5.37
N GLU A 231 10.66 2.86 5.70
CA GLU A 231 10.83 3.46 7.03
C GLU A 231 11.00 4.96 6.93
N GLN A 232 10.45 5.67 7.90
CA GLN A 232 10.56 7.11 8.03
C GLN A 232 10.62 7.48 9.52
N GLU A 233 11.40 8.52 9.86
CA GLU A 233 11.38 9.11 11.20
C GLU A 233 10.33 10.21 11.27
N VAL A 234 9.59 10.25 12.36
CA VAL A 234 8.56 11.25 12.64
C VAL A 234 8.64 11.69 14.10
N LEU A 235 8.12 12.88 14.36
CA LEU A 235 7.99 13.42 15.71
C LEU A 235 6.51 13.57 16.04
N VAL A 236 6.04 12.84 17.05
CA VAL A 236 4.68 12.95 17.57
C VAL A 236 4.65 14.02 18.65
N TYR A 237 3.83 15.03 18.45
CA TYR A 237 3.57 16.11 19.42
C TYR A 237 2.31 15.81 20.24
N PRO A 238 2.15 16.42 21.42
CA PRO A 238 0.87 16.43 22.11
C PRO A 238 -0.23 16.98 21.20
N SER A 239 -1.48 16.63 21.49
CA SER A 239 -2.62 17.25 20.80
C SER A 239 -2.55 18.78 20.92
N PRO A 240 -2.57 19.52 19.80
CA PRO A 240 -2.54 20.96 19.83
C PRO A 240 -3.91 21.57 20.22
N VAL A 241 -4.90 20.73 20.43
CA VAL A 241 -6.27 21.13 20.80
C VAL A 241 -6.57 20.64 22.21
N GLU A 242 -7.00 21.54 23.07
CA GLU A 242 -7.46 21.24 24.40
C GLU A 242 -8.96 21.54 24.52
N LEU A 243 -9.67 20.62 25.17
CA LEU A 243 -11.09 20.73 25.48
C LEU A 243 -11.27 20.81 26.97
N THR A 244 -11.82 21.92 27.47
CA THR A 244 -12.17 22.07 28.89
C THR A 244 -13.68 22.18 29.03
N PHE A 245 -14.26 21.27 29.83
CA PHE A 245 -15.67 21.31 30.19
C PHE A 245 -15.82 21.88 31.59
N ILE A 246 -16.59 22.97 31.75
CA ILE A 246 -16.90 23.61 33.04
C ILE A 246 -18.38 23.40 33.34
N GLN A 247 -18.64 22.51 34.28
CA GLN A 247 -20.00 22.26 34.73
C GLN A 247 -20.46 23.38 35.68
N SER A 248 -21.62 23.97 35.41
CA SER A 248 -22.25 24.90 36.33
C SER A 248 -22.80 24.16 37.56
N ARG A 249 -22.57 24.73 38.73
CA ARG A 249 -23.13 24.24 39.98
C ARG A 249 -24.47 24.90 40.37
N GLN A 250 -24.90 25.89 39.58
CA GLN A 250 -26.14 26.63 39.81
C GLN A 250 -27.24 26.21 38.84
N PRO A 251 -28.49 25.99 39.26
CA PRO A 251 -29.55 25.41 38.42
C PRO A 251 -29.89 26.20 37.16
N ASN A 252 -29.60 27.49 37.12
CA ASN A 252 -29.93 28.37 35.98
C ASN A 252 -28.71 28.93 35.25
N GLN A 253 -27.53 28.37 35.52
CA GLN A 253 -26.31 28.83 34.89
C GLN A 253 -25.85 27.81 33.83
N ALA A 254 -25.53 28.30 32.65
CA ALA A 254 -25.09 27.46 31.53
C ALA A 254 -23.75 26.77 31.81
N HIS A 255 -23.63 25.51 31.39
CA HIS A 255 -22.37 24.83 31.28
C HIS A 255 -21.49 25.54 30.24
N GLN A 256 -20.17 25.41 30.34
CA GLN A 256 -19.24 26.00 29.36
C GLN A 256 -18.34 24.93 28.81
N VAL A 257 -18.13 24.95 27.49
CA VAL A 257 -17.11 24.17 26.78
C VAL A 257 -16.13 25.15 26.20
N ILE A 258 -14.87 25.03 26.55
CA ILE A 258 -13.80 25.87 26.06
C ILE A 258 -12.93 25.02 25.14
N PHE A 259 -12.82 25.45 23.90
CA PHE A 259 -11.85 24.92 22.95
C PHE A 259 -10.66 25.87 22.90
N SER A 260 -9.48 25.38 23.15
CA SER A 260 -8.24 26.12 22.99
C SER A 260 -7.31 25.40 22.04
N GLY A 261 -6.62 26.15 21.21
CA GLY A 261 -5.60 25.66 20.32
C GLY A 261 -4.25 26.28 20.63
N GLU A 262 -3.19 25.50 20.54
CA GLU A 262 -1.84 25.98 20.78
C GLU A 262 -1.40 26.90 19.64
N GLN A 263 -0.94 28.11 20.01
CA GLN A 263 -0.49 29.11 19.07
C GLN A 263 0.73 28.62 18.27
N GLY A 264 0.69 28.78 16.97
CA GLY A 264 1.76 28.35 16.05
C GLY A 264 1.67 26.88 15.63
N MET A 265 0.82 26.07 16.26
CA MET A 265 0.55 24.68 15.87
C MET A 265 -0.72 24.56 15.04
N ILE A 266 -1.67 25.48 15.21
CA ILE A 266 -2.96 25.49 14.50
C ILE A 266 -3.03 26.77 13.66
N ALA A 267 -3.46 26.63 12.40
CA ALA A 267 -3.66 27.78 11.54
C ALA A 267 -4.80 28.65 12.09
N PRO A 268 -4.61 29.97 12.21
CA PRO A 268 -5.66 30.89 12.69
C PRO A 268 -6.97 30.72 11.88
N GLY A 269 -8.09 30.57 12.58
CA GLY A 269 -9.40 30.44 11.95
C GLY A 269 -9.74 29.05 11.40
N SER A 270 -8.84 28.05 11.49
CA SER A 270 -9.10 26.70 10.99
C SER A 270 -9.86 25.79 11.97
N MET A 271 -9.95 26.17 13.25
CA MET A 271 -10.65 25.38 14.26
C MET A 271 -12.17 25.44 14.05
N ALA A 272 -12.79 24.28 13.95
CA ALA A 272 -14.25 24.14 13.97
C ALA A 272 -14.62 23.10 15.02
N ALA A 273 -15.70 23.35 15.75
CA ALA A 273 -16.22 22.42 16.74
C ALA A 273 -17.66 22.02 16.40
N HIS A 274 -17.94 20.74 16.55
CA HIS A 274 -19.29 20.20 16.47
C HIS A 274 -19.64 19.66 17.86
N ILE A 275 -20.66 20.23 18.48
CA ILE A 275 -21.13 19.83 19.81
C ILE A 275 -22.47 19.14 19.65
N GLU A 276 -22.56 17.90 20.11
CA GLU A 276 -23.80 17.15 20.18
C GLU A 276 -24.20 17.00 21.66
N HIS A 277 -25.35 17.55 22.01
CA HIS A 277 -25.92 17.43 23.34
C HIS A 277 -27.09 16.45 23.29
N THR A 278 -27.00 15.38 24.06
CA THR A 278 -28.07 14.41 24.26
C THR A 278 -28.61 14.56 25.70
N ASP A 279 -29.84 14.98 25.79
CA ASP A 279 -30.58 14.94 27.08
C ASP A 279 -31.51 13.71 27.10
N SER A 280 -31.63 13.07 28.28
CA SER A 280 -32.49 11.88 28.43
C SER A 280 -33.96 12.25 28.25
N GLY A 281 -34.46 12.13 27.02
CA GLY A 281 -35.85 12.39 26.65
C GLY A 281 -36.06 13.43 25.54
N MET A 282 -35.00 14.10 25.07
CA MET A 282 -35.07 15.01 23.92
C MET A 282 -34.20 14.51 22.74
N PRO A 283 -34.60 14.83 21.49
CA PRO A 283 -33.74 14.53 20.35
C PRO A 283 -32.42 15.31 20.48
N PRO A 284 -31.29 14.73 20.03
CA PRO A 284 -29.98 15.37 20.13
C PRO A 284 -29.98 16.73 19.44
N SER A 285 -29.61 17.77 20.16
CA SER A 285 -29.43 19.11 19.59
C SER A 285 -27.99 19.23 19.06
N ARG A 286 -27.87 19.61 17.77
CA ARG A 286 -26.57 19.80 17.11
C ARG A 286 -26.25 21.29 16.98
N LEU A 287 -25.19 21.73 17.62
CA LEU A 287 -24.68 23.08 17.48
C LEU A 287 -23.45 23.06 16.56
N LYS A 288 -23.57 23.65 15.36
CA LYS A 288 -22.39 23.94 14.52
C LYS A 288 -21.79 25.25 14.98
N VAL A 289 -20.57 25.19 15.49
CA VAL A 289 -19.79 26.38 15.82
C VAL A 289 -18.94 26.71 14.59
N PRO A 290 -19.10 27.86 13.95
CA PRO A 290 -18.28 28.25 12.80
C PRO A 290 -16.81 28.39 13.18
N PRO A 291 -15.88 28.35 12.20
CA PRO A 291 -14.44 28.49 12.47
C PRO A 291 -14.19 29.72 13.36
N LEU A 292 -13.64 29.50 14.51
CA LEU A 292 -13.55 30.48 15.58
C LEU A 292 -12.15 31.07 15.68
N GLN A 293 -12.08 32.39 15.62
CA GLN A 293 -11.16 33.14 16.47
C GLN A 293 -11.56 32.78 17.93
N MET A 294 -10.61 32.30 18.76
CA MET A 294 -10.82 31.87 20.14
C MET A 294 -12.07 32.47 20.81
N ARG A 295 -13.13 31.72 20.95
CA ARG A 295 -14.33 32.18 21.66
C ARG A 295 -14.84 31.11 22.61
N ARG A 296 -15.15 31.55 23.82
CA ARG A 296 -15.89 30.74 24.82
C ARG A 296 -17.31 30.50 24.32
N VAL A 297 -17.69 29.24 24.15
CA VAL A 297 -19.06 28.87 23.85
C VAL A 297 -19.80 28.64 25.15
N LYS A 298 -20.91 29.36 25.38
CA LYS A 298 -21.82 29.12 26.51
C LYS A 298 -22.96 28.24 26.03
N LEU A 299 -23.11 27.08 26.63
CA LEU A 299 -24.27 26.22 26.46
C LEU A 299 -25.31 26.62 27.52
N ARG A 300 -26.52 26.89 27.09
CA ARG A 300 -27.69 27.15 27.98
C ARG A 300 -28.47 25.88 28.19
#